data_b41ae74872f532bab1e5d518a88f657c
#
_entry.id   b41ae74872f532bab1e5d518a88f657c
#
_cell.length_a   1.000
_cell.length_b   1.000
_cell.length_c   1.000
_cell.angle_alpha   90.00
_cell.angle_beta   90.00
_cell.angle_gamma   90.00
#
_symmetry.space_group_name_H-M   'P 1'
#
loop_
_entity.id
_entity.type
_entity.pdbx_description
1 polymer ?
#
loop_
_entity_poly.entity_id
_entity_poly.type
_entity_poly.pdbx_seq_one_letter_code
_entity_poly.pdbx_strand_id
1 'polypeptide(L)'
;MDPGYIIAGLAVGFIVGLTGVGGGSLMTPILLWFGINPATAVGTDLLYACITKMGGVWVHHKHKHIDWHITKLLAIGSVPASLLTVIVLHYLQLDTQAANSLIKVMLGFALILTALAILFKPWILRQIARFMPTRPEGYIPTKATVFTGVVLGVIVTLSSIGAGALGTLAIFALYPLLPTARLVGTEIAHAVPLTLVAGLGHASMGNMDYGLLAQLLIGSLPGIWLGSHLTRRVAERWLRPALALMMALIGAKLVL
;
A
#
# COMPACT_ATOMS: atom_id res chain seq x y z
N MET A 1 -17.28 10.27 18.55
CA MET A 1 -15.96 10.31 17.87
C MET A 1 -14.92 9.92 18.90
N ASP A 2 -14.12 8.92 18.61
CA ASP A 2 -13.02 8.54 19.48
C ASP A 2 -11.77 9.35 19.07
N PRO A 3 -11.26 10.24 19.93
CA PRO A 3 -10.08 11.06 19.64
C PRO A 3 -8.83 10.21 19.30
N GLY A 4 -8.80 8.96 19.76
CA GLY A 4 -7.73 8.01 19.44
C GLY A 4 -7.54 7.77 17.94
N TYR A 5 -8.62 7.64 17.18
CA TYR A 5 -8.53 7.44 15.74
C TYR A 5 -8.09 8.69 14.97
N ILE A 6 -8.48 9.88 15.43
CA ILE A 6 -8.00 11.14 14.85
C ILE A 6 -6.51 11.31 15.11
N ILE A 7 -6.03 10.99 16.32
CA ILE A 7 -4.61 11.04 16.67
C ILE A 7 -3.82 9.98 15.86
N ALA A 8 -4.35 8.77 15.73
CA ALA A 8 -3.75 7.74 14.88
C ALA A 8 -3.64 8.21 13.42
N GLY A 9 -4.72 8.79 12.88
CA GLY A 9 -4.73 9.40 11.56
C GLY A 9 -3.65 10.48 11.42
N LEU A 10 -3.55 11.39 12.38
CA LEU A 10 -2.55 12.45 12.41
C LEU A 10 -1.12 11.89 12.43
N ALA A 11 -0.85 10.91 13.29
CA ALA A 11 0.47 10.28 13.41
C ALA A 11 0.87 9.54 12.13
N VAL A 12 -0.04 8.71 11.58
CA VAL A 12 0.20 8.01 10.32
C VAL A 12 0.35 9.00 9.17
N GLY A 13 -0.54 9.96 9.06
CA GLY A 13 -0.45 11.01 8.04
C GLY A 13 0.86 11.76 8.10
N PHE A 14 1.33 12.12 9.30
CA PHE A 14 2.61 12.78 9.51
C PHE A 14 3.79 11.91 9.04
N ILE A 15 3.82 10.63 9.41
CA ILE A 15 4.84 9.66 8.97
C ILE A 15 4.82 9.53 7.44
N VAL A 16 3.64 9.43 6.85
CA VAL A 16 3.44 9.34 5.39
C VAL A 16 3.94 10.59 4.69
N GLY A 17 3.60 11.76 5.22
CA GLY A 17 4.10 13.04 4.72
C GLY A 17 5.63 13.16 4.80
N LEU A 18 6.25 12.66 5.88
CA LEU A 18 7.70 12.63 6.06
C LEU A 18 8.41 11.70 5.07
N THR A 19 7.84 10.53 4.80
CA THR A 19 8.51 9.46 4.04
C THR A 19 8.20 9.50 2.56
N GLY A 20 7.11 10.11 2.15
CA GLY A 20 6.60 10.02 0.78
C GLY A 20 6.17 8.58 0.39
N VAL A 21 6.32 7.62 1.29
CA VAL A 21 5.84 6.23 1.10
C VAL A 21 4.35 6.22 1.39
N GLY A 22 3.53 6.03 0.37
CA GLY A 22 2.07 6.05 0.51
C GLY A 22 1.57 5.23 1.70
N GLY A 23 0.72 5.85 2.53
CA GLY A 23 0.33 5.42 3.88
C GLY A 23 -0.37 4.09 4.07
N GLY A 24 -0.72 3.39 2.99
CA GLY A 24 -1.48 2.15 3.05
C GLY A 24 -0.76 0.98 3.75
N SER A 25 0.54 1.11 4.03
CA SER A 25 1.27 0.06 4.75
C SER A 25 1.24 0.20 6.27
N LEU A 26 0.77 1.34 6.79
CA LEU A 26 0.86 1.67 8.22
C LEU A 26 -0.50 1.67 8.91
N MET A 27 -1.55 2.06 8.20
CA MET A 27 -2.85 2.24 8.82
C MET A 27 -3.46 0.90 9.25
N THR A 28 -3.46 -0.10 8.38
CA THR A 28 -3.99 -1.44 8.72
C THR A 28 -3.36 -2.02 10.00
N PRO A 29 -2.01 -2.07 10.18
CA PRO A 29 -1.40 -2.52 11.44
C PRO A 29 -1.88 -1.76 12.67
N ILE A 30 -2.03 -0.45 12.55
CA ILE A 30 -2.47 0.39 13.66
C ILE A 30 -3.94 0.11 14.01
N LEU A 31 -4.80 -0.04 13.01
CA LEU A 31 -6.21 -0.42 13.23
C LEU A 31 -6.34 -1.77 13.94
N LEU A 32 -5.50 -2.74 13.56
CA LEU A 32 -5.44 -4.04 14.25
C LEU A 32 -4.97 -3.91 15.70
N TRP A 33 -4.05 -3.00 15.98
CA TRP A 33 -3.62 -2.71 17.36
C TRP A 33 -4.78 -2.15 18.18
N PHE A 34 -5.61 -1.30 17.60
CA PHE A 34 -6.84 -0.82 18.24
C PHE A 34 -7.94 -1.88 18.36
N GLY A 35 -7.68 -3.12 17.92
CA GLY A 35 -8.63 -4.22 18.02
C GLY A 35 -9.74 -4.21 16.96
N ILE A 36 -9.57 -3.42 15.91
CA ILE A 36 -10.49 -3.43 14.76
C ILE A 36 -10.40 -4.79 14.04
N ASN A 37 -11.55 -5.34 13.68
CA ASN A 37 -11.63 -6.59 12.93
C ASN A 37 -10.78 -6.52 11.65
N PRO A 38 -10.00 -7.57 11.30
CA PRO A 38 -9.11 -7.56 10.14
C PRO A 38 -9.79 -7.17 8.82
N ALA A 39 -10.97 -7.69 8.53
CA ALA A 39 -11.69 -7.35 7.30
C ALA A 39 -12.09 -5.87 7.26
N THR A 40 -12.58 -5.33 8.38
CA THR A 40 -12.94 -3.91 8.51
C THR A 40 -11.70 -3.01 8.45
N ALA A 41 -10.59 -3.42 9.06
CA ALA A 41 -9.33 -2.69 9.01
C ALA A 41 -8.82 -2.59 7.57
N VAL A 42 -8.81 -3.70 6.83
CA VAL A 42 -8.39 -3.75 5.41
C VAL A 42 -9.32 -2.90 4.53
N GLY A 43 -10.65 -3.09 4.64
CA GLY A 43 -11.61 -2.36 3.83
C GLY A 43 -11.56 -0.84 4.05
N THR A 44 -11.48 -0.42 5.32
CA THR A 44 -11.37 1.00 5.69
C THR A 44 -10.05 1.61 5.21
N ASP A 45 -8.92 0.89 5.39
CA ASP A 45 -7.60 1.36 4.97
C ASP A 45 -7.49 1.46 3.43
N LEU A 46 -8.11 0.58 2.67
CA LEU A 46 -8.11 0.63 1.20
C LEU A 46 -8.70 1.96 0.69
N LEU A 47 -9.86 2.38 1.19
CA LEU A 47 -10.44 3.67 0.79
C LEU A 47 -9.70 4.86 1.40
N TYR A 48 -9.21 4.74 2.63
CA TYR A 48 -8.30 5.73 3.21
C TYR A 48 -7.06 5.93 2.33
N ALA A 49 -6.42 4.85 1.89
CA ALA A 49 -5.25 4.89 1.00
C ALA A 49 -5.60 5.49 -0.37
N CYS A 50 -6.76 5.16 -0.93
CA CYS A 50 -7.25 5.75 -2.17
C CYS A 50 -7.31 7.28 -2.06
N ILE A 51 -8.04 7.79 -1.06
CA ILE A 51 -8.28 9.22 -0.86
C ILE A 51 -6.97 9.97 -0.60
N THR A 52 -6.13 9.45 0.27
CA THR A 52 -4.85 10.09 0.61
C THR A 52 -3.86 10.10 -0.56
N LYS A 53 -3.82 9.03 -1.37
CA LYS A 53 -2.97 8.94 -2.56
C LYS A 53 -3.44 9.80 -3.73
N MET A 54 -4.75 10.09 -3.84
CA MET A 54 -5.24 11.02 -4.87
C MET A 54 -4.57 12.39 -4.78
N GLY A 55 -4.36 12.92 -3.59
CA GLY A 55 -3.58 14.14 -3.39
C GLY A 55 -2.13 14.01 -3.87
N GLY A 56 -1.51 12.85 -3.61
CA GLY A 56 -0.17 12.52 -4.11
C GLY A 56 -0.11 12.46 -5.65
N VAL A 57 -1.11 11.86 -6.28
CA VAL A 57 -1.20 11.82 -7.77
C VAL A 57 -1.22 13.23 -8.34
N TRP A 58 -2.02 14.13 -7.78
CA TRP A 58 -2.09 15.51 -8.26
C TRP A 58 -0.72 16.21 -8.22
N VAL A 59 0.02 16.07 -7.13
CA VAL A 59 1.36 16.66 -6.96
C VAL A 59 2.36 16.04 -7.96
N HIS A 60 2.41 14.71 -8.03
CA HIS A 60 3.33 14.00 -8.94
C HIS A 60 3.01 14.24 -10.41
N HIS A 61 1.73 14.38 -10.76
CA HIS A 61 1.30 14.74 -12.11
C HIS A 61 1.81 16.13 -12.52
N LYS A 62 1.64 17.12 -11.64
CA LYS A 62 2.12 18.50 -11.88
C LYS A 62 3.63 18.55 -12.13
N HIS A 63 4.40 17.71 -11.44
CA HIS A 63 5.85 17.63 -11.58
C HIS A 63 6.31 16.66 -12.69
N LYS A 64 5.39 16.07 -13.47
CA LYS A 64 5.68 15.08 -14.52
C LYS A 64 6.43 13.83 -14.01
N HIS A 65 6.16 13.45 -12.77
CA HIS A 65 6.76 12.28 -12.10
C HIS A 65 5.94 10.99 -12.27
N ILE A 66 4.94 10.96 -13.17
CA ILE A 66 4.13 9.77 -13.43
C ILE A 66 4.44 9.24 -14.82
N ASP A 67 4.78 7.96 -14.90
CA ASP A 67 4.80 7.24 -16.15
C ASP A 67 3.43 6.57 -16.39
N TRP A 68 2.59 7.24 -17.15
CA TRP A 68 1.23 6.78 -17.40
C TRP A 68 1.16 5.46 -18.19
N HIS A 69 2.21 5.14 -18.96
CA HIS A 69 2.26 3.87 -19.69
C HIS A 69 2.45 2.70 -18.72
N ILE A 70 3.43 2.79 -17.81
CA ILE A 70 3.66 1.80 -16.79
C ILE A 70 2.45 1.70 -15.85
N THR A 71 1.88 2.85 -15.44
CA THR A 71 0.66 2.91 -14.63
C THR A 71 -0.50 2.13 -15.26
N LYS A 72 -0.74 2.32 -16.56
CA LYS A 72 -1.79 1.59 -17.29
C LYS A 72 -1.53 0.09 -17.36
N LEU A 73 -0.30 -0.32 -17.64
CA LEU A 73 0.06 -1.75 -17.71
C LEU A 73 -0.14 -2.44 -16.35
N LEU A 74 0.26 -1.80 -15.26
CA LEU A 74 0.01 -2.30 -13.92
C LEU A 74 -1.49 -2.37 -13.62
N ALA A 75 -2.26 -1.34 -13.98
CA ALA A 75 -3.70 -1.28 -13.74
C ALA A 75 -4.46 -2.34 -14.56
N ILE A 76 -4.05 -2.62 -15.80
CA ILE A 76 -4.61 -3.70 -16.63
C ILE A 76 -4.49 -5.06 -15.92
N GLY A 77 -3.41 -5.30 -15.16
CA GLY A 77 -3.27 -6.51 -14.37
C GLY A 77 -4.01 -6.43 -13.03
N SER A 78 -3.81 -5.35 -12.29
CA SER A 78 -4.23 -5.27 -10.89
C SER A 78 -5.74 -5.01 -10.70
N VAL A 79 -6.36 -4.19 -11.54
CA VAL A 79 -7.78 -3.86 -11.39
C VAL A 79 -8.68 -5.09 -11.64
N PRO A 80 -8.50 -5.85 -12.74
CA PRO A 80 -9.26 -7.09 -12.93
C PRO A 80 -8.96 -8.15 -11.87
N ALA A 81 -7.70 -8.27 -11.44
CA ALA A 81 -7.32 -9.22 -10.40
C ALA A 81 -7.94 -8.84 -9.04
N SER A 82 -7.97 -7.56 -8.70
CA SER A 82 -8.66 -7.05 -7.51
C SER A 82 -10.15 -7.35 -7.57
N LEU A 83 -10.81 -7.03 -8.68
CA LEU A 83 -12.22 -7.31 -8.86
C LEU A 83 -12.53 -8.80 -8.74
N LEU A 84 -11.72 -9.66 -9.40
CA LEU A 84 -11.86 -11.11 -9.29
C LEU A 84 -11.66 -11.58 -7.84
N THR A 85 -10.69 -11.05 -7.12
CA THR A 85 -10.46 -11.37 -5.70
C THR A 85 -11.66 -11.01 -4.85
N VAL A 86 -12.25 -9.82 -5.04
CA VAL A 86 -13.48 -9.40 -4.36
C VAL A 86 -14.64 -10.36 -4.68
N ILE A 87 -14.81 -10.69 -5.96
CA ILE A 87 -15.85 -11.64 -6.41
C ILE A 87 -15.67 -12.99 -5.74
N VAL A 88 -14.45 -13.53 -5.73
CA VAL A 88 -14.15 -14.81 -5.08
C VAL A 88 -14.45 -14.74 -3.58
N LEU A 89 -14.04 -13.69 -2.89
CA LEU A 89 -14.36 -13.50 -1.47
C LEU A 89 -15.87 -13.44 -1.22
N HIS A 90 -16.61 -12.77 -2.08
CA HIS A 90 -18.06 -12.65 -1.97
C HIS A 90 -18.78 -13.98 -2.23
N TYR A 91 -18.40 -14.72 -3.30
CA TYR A 91 -19.03 -15.99 -3.66
C TYR A 91 -18.65 -17.17 -2.78
N LEU A 92 -17.48 -17.15 -2.16
CA LEU A 92 -17.08 -18.22 -1.22
C LEU A 92 -18.01 -18.33 -0.02
N GLN A 93 -18.92 -17.34 0.19
CA GLN A 93 -19.87 -17.31 1.32
C GLN A 93 -19.22 -17.80 2.63
N LEU A 94 -17.93 -17.51 2.77
CA LEU A 94 -17.21 -17.89 3.97
C LEU A 94 -17.96 -17.30 5.15
N ASP A 95 -18.33 -18.15 6.11
CA ASP A 95 -18.77 -17.65 7.40
C ASP A 95 -17.88 -16.48 7.81
N THR A 96 -18.47 -15.46 8.40
CA THR A 96 -17.73 -14.25 8.80
C THR A 96 -16.43 -14.60 9.54
N GLN A 97 -16.43 -15.71 10.27
CA GLN A 97 -15.27 -16.23 10.99
C GLN A 97 -14.19 -16.79 10.05
N ALA A 98 -14.57 -17.57 9.03
CA ALA A 98 -13.63 -18.14 8.06
C ALA A 98 -13.03 -17.06 7.15
N ALA A 99 -13.85 -16.09 6.70
CA ALA A 99 -13.38 -14.94 5.93
C ALA A 99 -12.38 -14.09 6.72
N ASN A 100 -12.69 -13.80 7.97
CA ASN A 100 -11.78 -13.07 8.86
C ASN A 100 -10.47 -13.84 9.12
N SER A 101 -10.53 -15.16 9.27
CA SER A 101 -9.35 -16.00 9.44
C SER A 101 -8.45 -15.98 8.20
N LEU A 102 -9.03 -16.11 7.01
CA LEU A 102 -8.29 -16.02 5.75
C LEU A 102 -7.62 -14.66 5.59
N ILE A 103 -8.38 -13.58 5.75
CA ILE A 103 -7.85 -12.21 5.67
C ILE A 103 -6.76 -12.00 6.73
N LYS A 104 -6.97 -12.47 7.96
CA LYS A 104 -5.99 -12.39 9.06
C LYS A 104 -4.66 -13.03 8.68
N VAL A 105 -4.68 -14.26 8.16
CA VAL A 105 -3.48 -14.99 7.76
C VAL A 105 -2.79 -14.32 6.57
N MET A 106 -3.53 -13.97 5.53
CA MET A 106 -3.00 -13.29 4.34
C MET A 106 -2.39 -11.93 4.72
N LEU A 107 -3.06 -11.17 5.58
CA LEU A 107 -2.58 -9.91 6.11
C LEU A 107 -1.29 -10.09 6.92
N GLY A 108 -1.22 -11.11 7.77
CA GLY A 108 -0.02 -11.43 8.55
C GLY A 108 1.18 -11.72 7.65
N PHE A 109 1.01 -12.56 6.62
CA PHE A 109 2.06 -12.82 5.64
C PHE A 109 2.45 -11.56 4.84
N ALA A 110 1.48 -10.75 4.40
CA ALA A 110 1.74 -9.51 3.69
C ALA A 110 2.53 -8.50 4.56
N LEU A 111 2.21 -8.41 5.85
CA LEU A 111 2.93 -7.59 6.82
C LEU A 111 4.38 -8.04 6.98
N ILE A 112 4.60 -9.35 7.18
CA ILE A 112 5.96 -9.90 7.31
C ILE A 112 6.75 -9.67 6.02
N LEU A 113 6.16 -9.96 4.86
CA LEU A 113 6.81 -9.75 3.57
C LEU A 113 7.19 -8.27 3.37
N THR A 114 6.28 -7.36 3.72
CA THR A 114 6.52 -5.91 3.61
C THR A 114 7.57 -5.44 4.60
N ALA A 115 7.57 -5.95 5.83
CA ALA A 115 8.60 -5.67 6.82
C ALA A 115 10.00 -6.08 6.31
N LEU A 116 10.12 -7.28 5.76
CA LEU A 116 11.35 -7.76 5.13
C LEU A 116 11.75 -6.90 3.93
N ALA A 117 10.78 -6.54 3.09
CA ALA A 117 11.02 -5.68 1.93
C ALA A 117 11.55 -4.30 2.34
N ILE A 118 11.00 -3.69 3.39
CA ILE A 118 11.45 -2.39 3.92
C ILE A 118 12.85 -2.52 4.55
N LEU A 119 13.07 -3.54 5.37
CA LEU A 119 14.32 -3.75 6.09
C LEU A 119 15.48 -4.04 5.13
N PHE A 120 15.25 -4.94 4.18
CA PHE A 120 16.26 -5.37 3.21
C PHE A 120 16.26 -4.57 1.90
N LYS A 121 15.45 -3.50 1.79
CA LYS A 121 15.37 -2.67 0.59
C LYS A 121 16.74 -2.32 -0.02
N PRO A 122 17.73 -1.81 0.73
CA PRO A 122 19.03 -1.44 0.15
C PRO A 122 19.81 -2.65 -0.39
N TRP A 123 19.66 -3.80 0.25
CA TRP A 123 20.29 -5.04 -0.19
C TRP A 123 19.59 -5.60 -1.44
N ILE A 124 18.25 -5.66 -1.42
CA ILE A 124 17.43 -6.10 -2.56
C ILE A 124 17.76 -5.26 -3.80
N LEU A 125 17.77 -3.92 -3.65
CA LEU A 125 18.07 -3.02 -4.76
C LEU A 125 19.49 -3.25 -5.33
N ARG A 126 20.48 -3.51 -4.47
CA ARG A 126 21.83 -3.85 -4.90
C ARG A 126 21.90 -5.19 -5.65
N GLN A 127 21.18 -6.21 -5.19
CA GLN A 127 21.13 -7.50 -5.87
C GLN A 127 20.42 -7.39 -7.23
N ILE A 128 19.29 -6.69 -7.28
CA ILE A 128 18.59 -6.44 -8.54
C ILE A 128 19.54 -5.75 -9.53
N ALA A 129 20.21 -4.67 -9.13
CA ALA A 129 21.15 -3.96 -9.99
C ALA A 129 22.33 -4.83 -10.44
N ARG A 130 22.77 -5.80 -9.63
CA ARG A 130 23.89 -6.70 -9.94
C ARG A 130 23.52 -7.83 -10.89
N PHE A 131 22.31 -8.38 -10.77
CA PHE A 131 21.87 -9.56 -11.53
C PHE A 131 20.99 -9.23 -12.72
N MET A 132 20.53 -7.98 -12.88
CA MET A 132 19.77 -7.60 -14.05
C MET A 132 20.66 -7.40 -15.26
N PRO A 133 20.33 -8.08 -16.37
CA PRO A 133 20.98 -7.79 -17.64
C PRO A 133 20.72 -6.32 -18.01
N THR A 134 21.75 -5.68 -18.58
CA THR A 134 21.63 -4.34 -19.19
C THR A 134 20.52 -4.38 -20.25
N ARG A 135 19.36 -3.84 -19.90
CA ARG A 135 18.24 -3.76 -20.85
C ARG A 135 18.44 -2.52 -21.74
N PRO A 136 18.09 -2.59 -23.03
CA PRO A 136 18.13 -1.41 -23.88
C PRO A 136 17.32 -0.26 -23.30
N GLU A 137 17.76 0.98 -23.50
CA GLU A 137 16.96 2.15 -23.15
C GLU A 137 15.58 2.06 -23.84
N GLY A 138 14.52 2.31 -23.05
CA GLY A 138 13.15 2.25 -23.56
C GLY A 138 12.52 0.85 -23.58
N TYR A 139 13.23 -0.21 -23.17
CA TYR A 139 12.64 -1.55 -23.08
C TYR A 139 11.55 -1.61 -21.99
N ILE A 140 10.33 -1.96 -22.40
CA ILE A 140 9.17 -2.11 -21.52
C ILE A 140 8.78 -3.59 -21.43
N PRO A 141 8.99 -4.24 -20.29
CA PRO A 141 8.61 -5.64 -20.07
C PRO A 141 7.10 -5.78 -19.83
N THR A 142 6.29 -5.54 -20.87
CA THR A 142 4.82 -5.46 -20.79
C THR A 142 4.19 -6.63 -20.06
N LYS A 143 4.53 -7.88 -20.45
CA LYS A 143 3.97 -9.08 -19.83
C LYS A 143 4.31 -9.18 -18.34
N ALA A 144 5.57 -8.91 -17.99
CA ALA A 144 6.00 -8.94 -16.58
C ALA A 144 5.35 -7.82 -15.77
N THR A 145 5.15 -6.64 -16.36
CA THR A 145 4.47 -5.51 -15.69
C THR A 145 3.00 -5.84 -15.42
N VAL A 146 2.28 -6.38 -16.41
CA VAL A 146 0.89 -6.80 -16.23
C VAL A 146 0.78 -7.92 -15.18
N PHE A 147 1.67 -8.93 -15.24
CA PHE A 147 1.70 -10.01 -14.25
C PHE A 147 1.98 -9.48 -12.83
N THR A 148 2.92 -8.55 -12.70
CA THR A 148 3.18 -7.85 -11.42
C THR A 148 1.92 -7.11 -10.94
N GLY A 149 1.20 -6.46 -11.85
CA GLY A 149 -0.10 -5.87 -11.55
C GLY A 149 -1.08 -6.91 -10.98
N VAL A 150 -1.22 -8.08 -11.61
CA VAL A 150 -2.09 -9.16 -11.13
C VAL A 150 -1.72 -9.57 -9.69
N VAL A 151 -0.44 -9.83 -9.43
CA VAL A 151 0.03 -10.22 -8.09
C VAL A 151 -0.26 -9.13 -7.05
N LEU A 152 0.05 -7.87 -7.38
CA LEU A 152 -0.25 -6.73 -6.50
C LEU A 152 -1.76 -6.58 -6.29
N GLY A 153 -2.57 -6.80 -7.34
CA GLY A 153 -4.02 -6.75 -7.26
C GLY A 153 -4.58 -7.69 -6.21
N VAL A 154 -4.14 -8.94 -6.22
CA VAL A 154 -4.55 -9.96 -5.23
C VAL A 154 -4.07 -9.60 -3.82
N ILE A 155 -2.76 -9.34 -3.65
CA ILE A 155 -2.16 -9.08 -2.33
C ILE A 155 -2.78 -7.84 -1.69
N VAL A 156 -2.88 -6.73 -2.45
CA VAL A 156 -3.42 -5.47 -1.91
C VAL A 156 -4.90 -5.59 -1.57
N THR A 157 -5.69 -6.29 -2.36
CA THR A 157 -7.11 -6.48 -2.07
C THR A 157 -7.32 -7.26 -0.77
N LEU A 158 -6.48 -8.27 -0.50
CA LEU A 158 -6.59 -9.10 0.71
C LEU A 158 -6.00 -8.44 1.96
N SER A 159 -5.04 -7.52 1.82
CA SER A 159 -4.25 -7.03 2.94
C SER A 159 -4.20 -5.51 3.10
N SER A 160 -4.67 -4.76 2.10
CA SER A 160 -4.42 -3.31 1.97
C SER A 160 -2.92 -2.94 1.91
N ILE A 161 -2.03 -3.93 2.04
CA ILE A 161 -0.59 -3.75 2.13
C ILE A 161 0.07 -4.15 0.82
N GLY A 162 1.10 -3.44 0.43
CA GLY A 162 1.85 -3.76 -0.79
C GLY A 162 1.77 -2.68 -1.87
N ALA A 163 0.69 -1.92 -1.94
CA ALA A 163 0.60 -0.75 -2.82
C ALA A 163 1.48 0.42 -2.36
N GLY A 164 2.65 0.18 -1.92
CA GLY A 164 3.64 1.14 -1.46
C GLY A 164 5.01 0.51 -1.55
N ALA A 165 5.43 -0.22 -0.52
CA ALA A 165 6.76 -0.80 -0.46
C ALA A 165 6.97 -1.90 -1.51
N LEU A 166 6.05 -2.86 -1.63
CA LEU A 166 6.16 -3.96 -2.60
C LEU A 166 5.99 -3.45 -4.03
N GLY A 167 5.03 -2.56 -4.29
CA GLY A 167 4.83 -1.94 -5.60
C GLY A 167 6.07 -1.17 -6.06
N THR A 168 6.65 -0.36 -5.17
CA THR A 168 7.89 0.37 -5.44
C THR A 168 9.06 -0.57 -5.80
N LEU A 169 9.25 -1.65 -5.02
CA LEU A 169 10.30 -2.64 -5.30
C LEU A 169 10.06 -3.38 -6.60
N ALA A 170 8.82 -3.75 -6.89
CA ALA A 170 8.45 -4.45 -8.11
C ALA A 170 8.69 -3.57 -9.35
N ILE A 171 8.28 -2.30 -9.31
CA ILE A 171 8.54 -1.36 -10.41
C ILE A 171 10.04 -1.14 -10.57
N PHE A 172 10.81 -0.99 -9.47
CA PHE A 172 12.26 -0.86 -9.57
C PHE A 172 12.90 -2.10 -10.21
N ALA A 173 12.43 -3.29 -9.84
CA ALA A 173 12.93 -4.53 -10.44
C ALA A 173 12.67 -4.62 -11.94
N LEU A 174 11.55 -4.11 -12.40
CA LEU A 174 11.19 -4.11 -13.82
C LEU A 174 11.84 -2.95 -14.60
N TYR A 175 12.02 -1.80 -13.94
CA TYR A 175 12.47 -0.54 -14.53
C TYR A 175 13.61 0.11 -13.72
N PRO A 176 14.79 -0.52 -13.61
CA PRO A 176 15.88 -0.05 -12.74
C PRO A 176 16.45 1.31 -13.14
N LEU A 177 16.29 1.71 -14.40
CA LEU A 177 16.74 3.01 -14.92
C LEU A 177 15.71 4.14 -14.70
N LEU A 178 14.51 3.82 -14.18
CA LEU A 178 13.51 4.84 -13.92
C LEU A 178 13.94 5.72 -12.72
N PRO A 179 13.97 7.05 -12.87
CA PRO A 179 14.28 7.95 -11.77
C PRO A 179 13.36 7.71 -10.56
N THR A 180 13.92 7.75 -9.34
CA THR A 180 13.16 7.43 -8.10
C THR A 180 11.87 8.25 -7.97
N ALA A 181 11.89 9.53 -8.33
CA ALA A 181 10.70 10.38 -8.28
C ALA A 181 9.59 9.89 -9.24
N ARG A 182 9.98 9.44 -10.46
CA ARG A 182 9.03 8.87 -11.43
C ARG A 182 8.53 7.49 -10.98
N LEU A 183 9.38 6.69 -10.36
CA LEU A 183 9.01 5.39 -9.82
C LEU A 183 7.95 5.55 -8.73
N VAL A 184 8.17 6.45 -7.77
CA VAL A 184 7.23 6.73 -6.68
C VAL A 184 5.92 7.31 -7.22
N GLY A 185 5.99 8.29 -8.11
CA GLY A 185 4.78 8.89 -8.70
C GLY A 185 3.95 7.88 -9.50
N THR A 186 4.62 6.98 -10.24
CA THR A 186 3.97 5.91 -11.01
C THR A 186 3.28 4.89 -10.10
N GLU A 187 3.94 4.50 -9.00
CA GLU A 187 3.36 3.60 -7.99
C GLU A 187 2.12 4.22 -7.34
N ILE A 188 2.22 5.46 -6.88
CA ILE A 188 1.10 6.17 -6.26
C ILE A 188 -0.09 6.28 -7.24
N ALA A 189 0.17 6.60 -8.51
CA ALA A 189 -0.86 6.69 -9.53
C ALA A 189 -1.53 5.34 -9.84
N HIS A 190 -0.75 4.25 -9.84
CA HIS A 190 -1.28 2.89 -9.99
C HIS A 190 -2.11 2.45 -8.78
N ALA A 191 -1.67 2.81 -7.57
CA ALA A 191 -2.33 2.39 -6.35
C ALA A 191 -3.76 2.96 -6.22
N VAL A 192 -4.04 4.16 -6.74
CA VAL A 192 -5.37 4.77 -6.63
C VAL A 192 -6.49 3.93 -7.24
N PRO A 193 -6.47 3.56 -8.53
CA PRO A 193 -7.53 2.72 -9.10
C PRO A 193 -7.59 1.33 -8.46
N LEU A 194 -6.47 0.76 -8.08
CA LEU A 194 -6.41 -0.53 -7.40
C LEU A 194 -7.11 -0.48 -6.04
N THR A 195 -6.73 0.48 -5.18
CA THR A 195 -7.30 0.59 -3.83
C THR A 195 -8.75 1.09 -3.86
N LEU A 196 -9.15 1.83 -4.88
CA LEU A 196 -10.55 2.20 -5.09
C LEU A 196 -11.42 0.96 -5.34
N VAL A 197 -11.03 0.12 -6.30
CA VAL A 197 -11.80 -1.09 -6.65
C VAL A 197 -11.83 -2.08 -5.48
N ALA A 198 -10.67 -2.31 -4.85
CA ALA A 198 -10.59 -3.18 -3.68
C ALA A 198 -11.43 -2.65 -2.51
N GLY A 199 -11.34 -1.35 -2.20
CA GLY A 199 -12.06 -0.73 -1.10
C GLY A 199 -13.57 -0.70 -1.31
N LEU A 200 -14.04 -0.38 -2.52
CA LEU A 200 -15.45 -0.48 -2.87
C LEU A 200 -15.95 -1.94 -2.80
N GLY A 201 -15.12 -2.90 -3.19
CA GLY A 201 -15.43 -4.32 -3.04
C GLY A 201 -15.61 -4.71 -1.57
N HIS A 202 -14.69 -4.31 -0.68
CA HIS A 202 -14.85 -4.55 0.76
C HIS A 202 -16.05 -3.80 1.35
N ALA A 203 -16.34 -2.58 0.88
CA ALA A 203 -17.52 -1.83 1.29
C ALA A 203 -18.82 -2.56 0.93
N SER A 204 -18.90 -3.15 -0.27
CA SER A 204 -20.07 -3.93 -0.71
C SER A 204 -20.30 -5.21 0.12
N MET A 205 -19.25 -5.74 0.75
CA MET A 205 -19.32 -6.88 1.67
C MET A 205 -19.58 -6.47 3.13
N GLY A 206 -19.79 -5.19 3.43
CA GLY A 206 -19.97 -4.69 4.79
C GLY A 206 -18.69 -4.59 5.61
N ASN A 207 -17.53 -4.81 5.01
CA ASN A 207 -16.22 -4.76 5.65
C ASN A 207 -15.65 -3.34 5.68
N MET A 208 -16.46 -2.37 6.11
CA MET A 208 -16.04 -0.97 6.14
C MET A 208 -16.72 -0.20 7.26
N ASP A 209 -15.96 0.64 7.93
CA ASP A 209 -16.48 1.60 8.91
C ASP A 209 -16.25 3.04 8.38
N TYR A 210 -17.34 3.66 7.94
CA TYR A 210 -17.33 5.03 7.40
C TYR A 210 -17.03 6.08 8.48
N GLY A 211 -17.46 5.82 9.73
CA GLY A 211 -17.17 6.70 10.86
C GLY A 211 -15.68 6.69 11.20
N LEU A 212 -15.07 5.51 11.22
CA LEU A 212 -13.64 5.33 11.39
C LEU A 212 -12.87 6.00 10.23
N LEU A 213 -13.26 5.75 8.98
CA LEU A 213 -12.65 6.37 7.80
C LEU A 213 -12.63 7.91 7.89
N ALA A 214 -13.76 8.51 8.25
CA ALA A 214 -13.86 9.95 8.40
C ALA A 214 -12.91 10.49 9.48
N GLN A 215 -12.84 9.84 10.66
CA GLN A 215 -11.96 10.23 11.75
C GLN A 215 -10.47 10.13 11.35
N LEU A 216 -10.10 9.04 10.67
CA LEU A 216 -8.74 8.85 10.16
C LEU A 216 -8.36 9.94 9.15
N LEU A 217 -9.26 10.29 8.24
CA LEU A 217 -9.03 11.35 7.24
C LEU A 217 -8.89 12.73 7.88
N ILE A 218 -9.73 13.06 8.86
CA ILE A 218 -9.66 14.32 9.62
C ILE A 218 -8.28 14.48 10.27
N GLY A 219 -7.72 13.40 10.84
CA GLY A 219 -6.38 13.42 11.42
C GLY A 219 -5.28 13.43 10.35
N SER A 220 -5.38 12.58 9.34
CA SER A 220 -4.28 12.32 8.42
C SER A 220 -4.02 13.44 7.41
N LEU A 221 -5.04 14.14 6.94
CA LEU A 221 -4.85 15.23 5.98
C LEU A 221 -3.95 16.34 6.55
N PRO A 222 -4.21 16.90 7.75
CA PRO A 222 -3.27 17.84 8.37
C PRO A 222 -1.93 17.17 8.73
N GLY A 223 -1.93 15.89 9.11
CA GLY A 223 -0.71 15.13 9.37
C GLY A 223 0.21 15.05 8.15
N ILE A 224 -0.32 14.67 6.98
CA ILE A 224 0.42 14.61 5.72
C ILE A 224 0.98 15.99 5.36
N TRP A 225 0.17 17.04 5.50
CA TRP A 225 0.60 18.40 5.22
C TRP A 225 1.77 18.82 6.13
N LEU A 226 1.69 18.61 7.43
CA LEU A 226 2.76 18.89 8.39
C LEU A 226 4.02 18.06 8.10
N GLY A 227 3.86 16.76 7.87
CA GLY A 227 4.96 15.85 7.59
C GLY A 227 5.72 16.21 6.31
N SER A 228 5.00 16.55 5.26
CA SER A 228 5.62 16.92 3.97
C SER A 228 6.49 18.19 4.07
N HIS A 229 6.14 19.13 4.95
CA HIS A 229 6.96 20.32 5.19
C HIS A 229 8.23 20.03 6.02
N LEU A 230 8.20 18.95 6.84
CA LEU A 230 9.32 18.57 7.69
C LEU A 230 10.22 17.48 7.08
N THR A 231 9.93 16.99 5.88
CA THR A 231 10.63 15.85 5.22
C THR A 231 12.16 15.99 5.20
N ARG A 232 12.68 17.20 5.18
CA ARG A 232 14.14 17.47 5.15
C ARG A 232 14.86 17.20 6.48
N ARG A 233 14.15 16.96 7.60
CA ARG A 233 14.73 16.94 8.96
C ARG A 233 14.78 15.57 9.61
N VAL A 234 14.02 14.60 9.13
CA VAL A 234 13.94 13.27 9.77
C VAL A 234 14.82 12.27 9.03
N ALA A 235 15.75 11.66 9.78
CA ALA A 235 16.64 10.64 9.24
C ALA A 235 15.86 9.33 8.99
N GLU A 236 15.66 8.98 7.75
CA GLU A 236 14.98 7.76 7.26
C GLU A 236 15.55 6.47 7.86
N ARG A 237 16.81 6.51 8.32
CA ARG A 237 17.51 5.38 8.95
C ARG A 237 16.86 4.87 10.24
N TRP A 238 16.13 5.71 10.99
CA TRP A 238 15.47 5.32 12.21
C TRP A 238 14.01 4.89 11.97
N LEU A 239 13.36 5.57 11.05
CA LEU A 239 11.95 5.34 10.75
C LEU A 239 11.73 3.97 10.07
N ARG A 240 12.58 3.59 9.13
CA ARG A 240 12.45 2.29 8.42
C ARG A 240 12.51 1.08 9.35
N PRO A 241 13.52 0.92 10.24
CA PRO A 241 13.57 -0.21 11.16
C PRO A 241 12.39 -0.25 12.14
N ALA A 242 11.97 0.92 12.65
CA ALA A 242 10.83 0.99 13.56
C ALA A 242 9.53 0.50 12.90
N LEU A 243 9.27 0.94 11.66
CA LEU A 243 8.11 0.49 10.88
C LEU A 243 8.19 -1.00 10.55
N ALA A 244 9.34 -1.48 10.11
CA ALA A 244 9.53 -2.89 9.80
C ALA A 244 9.34 -3.78 11.04
N LEU A 245 9.85 -3.35 12.20
CA LEU A 245 9.66 -4.07 13.47
C LEU A 245 8.18 -4.12 13.86
N MET A 246 7.47 -3.00 13.82
CA MET A 246 6.05 -2.94 14.12
C MET A 246 5.25 -3.88 13.21
N MET A 247 5.50 -3.84 11.89
CA MET A 247 4.84 -4.71 10.93
C MET A 247 5.16 -6.19 11.16
N ALA A 248 6.43 -6.52 11.46
CA ALA A 248 6.84 -7.88 11.76
C ALA A 248 6.18 -8.43 13.01
N LEU A 249 6.10 -7.65 14.09
CA LEU A 249 5.44 -8.05 15.34
C LEU A 249 3.94 -8.28 15.15
N ILE A 250 3.26 -7.35 14.48
CA ILE A 250 1.82 -7.49 14.21
C ILE A 250 1.57 -8.66 13.25
N GLY A 251 2.38 -8.78 12.20
CA GLY A 251 2.28 -9.88 11.26
C GLY A 251 2.49 -11.25 11.92
N ALA A 252 3.50 -11.37 12.78
CA ALA A 252 3.73 -12.60 13.56
C ALA A 252 2.54 -12.93 14.47
N LYS A 253 1.99 -11.95 15.21
CA LYS A 253 0.80 -12.12 16.07
C LYS A 253 -0.44 -12.55 15.27
N LEU A 254 -0.55 -12.20 13.99
CA LEU A 254 -1.68 -12.60 13.16
C LEU A 254 -1.55 -14.01 12.60
N VAL A 255 -0.33 -14.50 12.39
CA VAL A 255 -0.07 -15.83 11.82
C VAL A 255 0.01 -16.90 12.90
N LEU A 256 0.51 -16.55 14.09
CA LEU A 256 0.59 -17.42 15.28
C LEU A 256 -0.74 -17.43 16.05
#